data_2893c06eac286b575b441b05c03280c5
#
_entry.id   2893c06eac286b575b441b05c03280c5
#
_cell.length_a   1.000
_cell.length_b   1.000
_cell.length_c   1.000
_cell.angle_alpha   90.00
_cell.angle_beta   90.00
_cell.angle_gamma   90.00
#
_symmetry.space_group_name_H-M   'P 1'
#
loop_
_entity.id
_entity.type
_entity.pdbx_description
1 polymer ?
#
loop_
_entity_poly.entity_id
_entity_poly.type
_entity_poly.pdbx_seq_one_letter_code
_entity_poly.pdbx_strand_id
1 'polypeptide(L)'
;YDPPQKEGLARMVAALLNEGAGNLNSQKFQLQLEELAARLQFFVSADNFRGLFQTLSKNKDKAFRLLSLALRKPKLDPIDIERIRAQKIRLLNRKAKDPDTILVRTWYKTIFPMHPYGRQSDGYIVSIKSITPHDLRKFIAKHFLKNSLAVSVVGDITAKELAVTLDRVFGGLPVSAQQRYLPDISPSGAGKINVVQMKIPQSLVMFGVPGIKRKDPDWYASFVMNEILAGGGLSSRLMEEVREKKGLAYSVYSY
;
A
#
# COMPACT_ATOMS: atom_id res chain seq x y z
N TYR A 1 7.88 -4.11 -6.14
CA TYR A 1 8.47 -5.36 -5.70
C TYR A 1 9.62 -5.13 -4.75
N ASP A 2 9.45 -5.58 -3.54
CA ASP A 2 10.57 -5.72 -2.63
C ASP A 2 11.45 -6.89 -3.13
N PRO A 3 12.78 -6.73 -3.21
CA PRO A 3 13.67 -7.84 -3.50
C PRO A 3 13.52 -8.96 -2.46
N PRO A 4 13.81 -10.22 -2.80
CA PRO A 4 13.89 -11.28 -1.81
C PRO A 4 14.79 -10.87 -0.64
N GLN A 5 14.38 -11.20 0.59
CA GLN A 5 15.04 -10.85 1.85
C GLN A 5 15.04 -9.34 2.21
N LYS A 6 14.34 -8.51 1.42
CA LYS A 6 14.14 -7.07 1.67
C LYS A 6 12.65 -6.72 1.72
N GLU A 7 11.79 -7.67 2.07
CA GLU A 7 10.35 -7.45 2.21
C GLU A 7 10.10 -6.33 3.24
N GLY A 8 9.20 -5.41 2.88
CA GLY A 8 8.93 -4.19 3.64
C GLY A 8 9.72 -2.96 3.20
N LEU A 9 10.63 -3.09 2.20
CA LEU A 9 11.43 -1.98 1.68
C LEU A 9 10.56 -0.86 1.13
N ALA A 10 9.57 -1.17 0.29
CA ALA A 10 8.64 -0.18 -0.25
C ALA A 10 7.90 0.58 0.86
N ARG A 11 7.46 -0.12 1.91
CA ARG A 11 6.78 0.49 3.05
C ARG A 11 7.72 1.32 3.94
N MET A 12 9.00 0.97 4.01
CA MET A 12 9.99 1.83 4.65
C MET A 12 10.23 3.10 3.84
N VAL A 13 10.38 2.99 2.51
CA VAL A 13 10.48 4.16 1.62
C VAL A 13 9.26 5.08 1.80
N ALA A 14 8.04 4.53 1.74
CA ALA A 14 6.81 5.32 1.90
C ALA A 14 6.77 6.09 3.23
N ALA A 15 7.22 5.50 4.32
CA ALA A 15 7.29 6.17 5.61
C ALA A 15 8.38 7.26 5.66
N LEU A 16 9.51 7.03 4.98
CA LEU A 16 10.67 7.92 5.03
C LEU A 16 10.57 9.13 4.09
N LEU A 17 9.72 9.08 3.05
CA LEU A 17 9.53 10.22 2.15
C LEU A 17 8.94 11.46 2.83
N ASN A 18 8.33 11.31 3.99
CA ASN A 18 7.81 12.41 4.81
C ASN A 18 8.79 12.85 5.91
N GLU A 19 9.95 12.20 6.04
CA GLU A 19 10.91 12.43 7.12
C GLU A 19 12.05 13.36 6.71
N GLY A 20 11.73 14.36 5.89
CA GLY A 20 12.66 15.37 5.45
C GLY A 20 13.09 15.22 3.99
N ALA A 21 13.43 16.36 3.38
CA ALA A 21 13.83 16.43 1.98
C ALA A 21 14.76 17.62 1.72
N GLY A 22 15.71 17.47 0.80
CA GLY A 22 16.72 18.48 0.54
C GLY A 22 17.51 18.82 1.82
N ASN A 23 17.50 20.10 2.20
CA ASN A 23 18.15 20.58 3.42
C ASN A 23 17.24 20.56 4.67
N LEU A 24 15.97 20.18 4.50
CA LEU A 24 15.01 20.13 5.58
C LEU A 24 15.11 18.79 6.30
N ASN A 25 15.31 18.83 7.63
CA ASN A 25 15.15 17.65 8.47
C ASN A 25 13.65 17.33 8.68
N SER A 26 13.34 16.20 9.31
CA SER A 26 11.96 15.74 9.52
C SER A 26 11.09 16.84 10.17
N GLN A 27 11.55 17.45 11.25
CA GLN A 27 10.79 18.47 11.97
C GLN A 27 10.51 19.71 11.11
N LYS A 28 11.53 20.24 10.41
CA LYS A 28 11.37 21.42 9.55
C LYS A 28 10.48 21.12 8.33
N PHE A 29 10.57 19.92 7.80
CA PHE A 29 9.74 19.48 6.67
C PHE A 29 8.26 19.39 7.07
N GLN A 30 7.96 18.78 8.21
CA GLN A 30 6.60 18.70 8.75
C GLN A 30 6.04 20.07 9.08
N LEU A 31 6.82 20.94 9.73
CA LEU A 31 6.40 22.31 10.03
C LEU A 31 6.02 23.10 8.76
N GLN A 32 6.81 22.97 7.69
CA GLN A 32 6.49 23.63 6.42
C GLN A 32 5.22 23.06 5.77
N LEU A 33 4.96 21.75 5.88
CA LEU A 33 3.69 21.18 5.42
C LEU A 33 2.51 21.75 6.21
N GLU A 34 2.63 21.85 7.52
CA GLU A 34 1.60 22.44 8.40
C GLU A 34 1.34 23.91 8.10
N GLU A 35 2.37 24.74 8.00
CA GLU A 35 2.26 26.16 7.64
C GLU A 35 1.56 26.39 6.28
N LEU A 36 1.74 25.45 5.35
CA LEU A 36 1.10 25.48 4.04
C LEU A 36 -0.29 24.81 4.02
N ALA A 37 -0.77 24.32 5.16
CA ALA A 37 -1.96 23.46 5.24
C ALA A 37 -1.88 22.34 4.17
N ALA A 38 -0.69 21.76 3.99
CA ALA A 38 -0.44 20.70 3.04
C ALA A 38 -0.41 19.33 3.73
N ARG A 39 -1.08 18.36 3.14
CA ARG A 39 -1.05 16.97 3.57
C ARG A 39 -0.37 16.12 2.52
N LEU A 40 0.69 15.43 2.89
CA LEU A 40 1.43 14.51 2.04
C LEU A 40 1.46 13.15 2.70
N GLN A 41 1.01 12.12 1.99
CA GLN A 41 0.98 10.76 2.49
C GLN A 41 1.36 9.78 1.38
N PHE A 42 2.07 8.71 1.74
CA PHE A 42 2.44 7.65 0.83
C PHE A 42 1.92 6.30 1.31
N PHE A 43 1.38 5.53 0.39
CA PHE A 43 0.79 4.22 0.62
C PHE A 43 1.40 3.18 -0.31
N VAL A 44 1.47 1.95 0.17
CA VAL A 44 1.96 0.82 -0.62
C VAL A 44 0.92 -0.29 -0.58
N SER A 45 0.47 -0.72 -1.75
CA SER A 45 -0.31 -1.93 -1.95
C SER A 45 0.57 -3.03 -2.57
N ALA A 46 -0.03 -4.15 -2.95
CA ALA A 46 0.69 -5.22 -3.62
C ALA A 46 1.31 -4.74 -4.95
N ASP A 47 0.58 -3.91 -5.72
CA ASP A 47 0.94 -3.53 -7.08
C ASP A 47 1.33 -2.06 -7.24
N ASN A 48 1.00 -1.22 -6.28
CA ASN A 48 1.10 0.23 -6.45
C ASN A 48 1.82 0.90 -5.29
N PHE A 49 2.65 1.87 -5.64
CA PHE A 49 3.13 2.91 -4.73
C PHE A 49 2.33 4.19 -5.02
N ARG A 50 1.57 4.67 -4.05
CA ARG A 50 0.64 5.79 -4.21
C ARG A 50 1.03 6.95 -3.31
N GLY A 51 1.05 8.16 -3.86
CA GLY A 51 1.11 9.41 -3.11
C GLY A 51 -0.25 10.09 -3.10
N LEU A 52 -0.68 10.59 -1.95
CA LEU A 52 -1.79 11.52 -1.80
C LEU A 52 -1.21 12.86 -1.36
N PHE A 53 -1.54 13.90 -2.12
CA PHE A 53 -1.11 15.25 -1.82
C PHE A 53 -2.31 16.19 -1.87
N GLN A 54 -2.48 16.99 -0.84
CA GLN A 54 -3.57 17.95 -0.73
C GLN A 54 -3.03 19.27 -0.15
N THR A 55 -3.49 20.40 -0.66
CA THR A 55 -3.13 21.73 -0.17
C THR A 55 -4.19 22.75 -0.55
N LEU A 56 -4.14 23.94 0.04
CA LEU A 56 -4.99 25.07 -0.34
C LEU A 56 -4.49 25.69 -1.64
N SER A 57 -5.42 26.19 -2.50
CA SER A 57 -5.08 26.80 -3.80
C SER A 57 -4.08 27.94 -3.66
N LYS A 58 -4.21 28.78 -2.62
CA LYS A 58 -3.29 29.91 -2.34
C LYS A 58 -1.85 29.48 -2.03
N ASN A 59 -1.65 28.23 -1.57
CA ASN A 59 -0.35 27.70 -1.15
C ASN A 59 0.27 26.73 -2.19
N LYS A 60 -0.44 26.46 -3.31
CA LYS A 60 -0.11 25.40 -4.27
C LYS A 60 1.36 25.40 -4.70
N ASP A 61 1.92 26.55 -5.07
CA ASP A 61 3.29 26.62 -5.59
C ASP A 61 4.37 26.25 -4.58
N LYS A 62 4.20 26.69 -3.32
CA LYS A 62 5.14 26.33 -2.24
C LYS A 62 4.98 24.87 -1.84
N ALA A 63 3.75 24.40 -1.75
CA ALA A 63 3.45 23.03 -1.37
C ALA A 63 3.91 22.00 -2.43
N PHE A 64 3.72 22.28 -3.72
CA PHE A 64 4.25 21.45 -4.81
C PHE A 64 5.79 21.40 -4.85
N ARG A 65 6.46 22.45 -4.39
CA ARG A 65 7.93 22.42 -4.21
C ARG A 65 8.34 21.41 -3.15
N LEU A 66 7.63 21.34 -2.03
CA LEU A 66 7.89 20.33 -1.00
C LEU A 66 7.65 18.92 -1.51
N LEU A 67 6.56 18.69 -2.27
CA LEU A 67 6.30 17.41 -2.91
C LEU A 67 7.45 17.01 -3.84
N SER A 68 7.91 17.94 -4.69
CA SER A 68 9.05 17.71 -5.58
C SER A 68 10.32 17.34 -4.81
N LEU A 69 10.60 18.03 -3.71
CA LEU A 69 11.75 17.70 -2.86
C LEU A 69 11.63 16.32 -2.23
N ALA A 70 10.45 15.96 -1.70
CA ALA A 70 10.22 14.65 -1.11
C ALA A 70 10.45 13.50 -2.09
N LEU A 71 10.03 13.68 -3.34
CA LEU A 71 10.16 12.64 -4.37
C LEU A 71 11.57 12.55 -4.96
N ARG A 72 12.25 13.68 -5.14
CA ARG A 72 13.53 13.75 -5.87
C ARG A 72 14.75 13.79 -4.97
N LYS A 73 14.63 14.32 -3.76
CA LYS A 73 15.73 14.51 -2.82
C LYS A 73 15.30 14.18 -1.38
N PRO A 74 14.72 12.99 -1.14
CA PRO A 74 14.42 12.56 0.23
C PRO A 74 15.73 12.51 1.02
N LYS A 75 15.69 13.00 2.25
CA LYS A 75 16.90 13.13 3.06
C LYS A 75 17.45 11.78 3.50
N LEU A 76 16.57 10.86 3.88
CA LEU A 76 16.93 9.51 4.36
C LEU A 76 18.00 9.57 5.46
N ASP A 77 17.74 10.43 6.45
CA ASP A 77 18.64 10.62 7.59
C ASP A 77 18.76 9.31 8.39
N PRO A 78 19.98 8.90 8.81
CA PRO A 78 20.17 7.70 9.61
C PRO A 78 19.31 7.65 10.88
N ILE A 79 19.12 8.77 11.56
CA ILE A 79 18.28 8.85 12.78
C ILE A 79 16.82 8.52 12.43
N ASP A 80 16.30 9.07 11.36
CA ASP A 80 14.92 8.83 10.91
C ASP A 80 14.75 7.39 10.42
N ILE A 81 15.75 6.86 9.70
CA ILE A 81 15.73 5.45 9.25
C ILE A 81 15.63 4.51 10.47
N GLU A 82 16.43 4.70 11.50
CA GLU A 82 16.39 3.85 12.68
C GLU A 82 15.10 4.04 13.49
N ARG A 83 14.58 5.24 13.58
CA ARG A 83 13.28 5.52 14.23
C ARG A 83 12.15 4.80 13.50
N ILE A 84 12.05 4.91 12.17
CA ILE A 84 11.06 4.22 11.35
C ILE A 84 11.24 2.71 11.41
N ARG A 85 12.49 2.21 11.36
CA ARG A 85 12.80 0.79 11.53
C ARG A 85 12.24 0.26 12.85
N ALA A 86 12.52 0.93 13.96
CA ALA A 86 12.02 0.55 15.27
C ALA A 86 10.48 0.54 15.32
N GLN A 87 9.82 1.53 14.72
CA GLN A 87 8.36 1.58 14.62
C GLN A 87 7.81 0.38 13.82
N LYS A 88 8.43 0.03 12.68
CA LYS A 88 8.03 -1.13 11.87
C LYS A 88 8.21 -2.44 12.63
N ILE A 89 9.31 -2.61 13.35
CA ILE A 89 9.55 -3.82 14.15
C ILE A 89 8.50 -3.95 15.27
N ARG A 90 8.16 -2.86 15.98
CA ARG A 90 7.09 -2.88 16.99
C ARG A 90 5.74 -3.26 16.38
N LEU A 91 5.42 -2.71 15.19
CA LEU A 91 4.21 -3.07 14.46
C LEU A 91 4.18 -4.55 14.08
N LEU A 92 5.29 -5.10 13.57
CA LEU A 92 5.41 -6.51 13.20
C LEU A 92 5.23 -7.44 14.41
N ASN A 93 5.81 -7.09 15.56
CA ASN A 93 5.64 -7.85 16.81
C ASN A 93 4.18 -7.87 17.27
N ARG A 94 3.46 -6.75 17.16
CA ARG A 94 2.02 -6.69 17.46
C ARG A 94 1.22 -7.55 16.47
N LYS A 95 1.46 -7.38 15.18
CA LYS A 95 0.80 -8.14 14.11
C LYS A 95 1.08 -9.65 14.14
N ALA A 96 2.18 -10.08 14.71
CA ALA A 96 2.49 -11.50 14.87
C ALA A 96 1.55 -12.23 15.84
N LYS A 97 0.85 -11.49 16.70
CA LYS A 97 -0.12 -12.01 17.68
C LYS A 97 -1.57 -11.71 17.30
N ASP A 98 -1.78 -10.99 16.22
CA ASP A 98 -3.08 -10.55 15.76
C ASP A 98 -3.74 -11.64 14.90
N PRO A 99 -4.92 -12.18 15.30
CA PRO A 99 -5.56 -13.28 14.61
C PRO A 99 -5.92 -12.98 13.15
N ASP A 100 -6.41 -11.75 12.85
CA ASP A 100 -6.75 -11.33 11.49
C ASP A 100 -5.50 -11.32 10.59
N THR A 101 -4.40 -10.78 11.10
CA THR A 101 -3.13 -10.77 10.38
C THR A 101 -2.62 -12.18 10.10
N ILE A 102 -2.73 -13.09 11.08
CA ILE A 102 -2.30 -14.49 10.93
C ILE A 102 -3.18 -15.19 9.88
N LEU A 103 -4.49 -15.01 9.94
CA LEU A 103 -5.44 -15.55 8.97
C LEU A 103 -5.11 -15.11 7.53
N VAL A 104 -5.01 -13.79 7.31
CA VAL A 104 -4.71 -13.22 5.99
C VAL A 104 -3.35 -13.69 5.46
N ARG A 105 -2.31 -13.75 6.32
CA ARG A 105 -0.98 -14.27 5.92
C ARG A 105 -1.02 -15.73 5.54
N THR A 106 -1.71 -16.56 6.31
CA THR A 106 -1.87 -18.00 6.03
C THR A 106 -2.59 -18.18 4.72
N TRP A 107 -3.67 -17.43 4.48
CA TRP A 107 -4.42 -17.44 3.23
C TRP A 107 -3.52 -17.13 2.03
N TYR A 108 -2.90 -15.94 1.98
CA TYR A 108 -2.07 -15.54 0.84
C TYR A 108 -0.87 -16.47 0.61
N LYS A 109 -0.25 -16.98 1.67
CA LYS A 109 0.84 -17.96 1.56
C LYS A 109 0.35 -19.29 0.97
N THR A 110 -0.89 -19.67 1.25
CA THR A 110 -1.48 -20.92 0.73
C THR A 110 -1.83 -20.79 -0.74
N ILE A 111 -2.47 -19.69 -1.14
CA ILE A 111 -2.95 -19.52 -2.52
C ILE A 111 -1.87 -19.01 -3.47
N PHE A 112 -0.81 -18.37 -2.97
CA PHE A 112 0.31 -17.85 -3.77
C PHE A 112 1.69 -18.24 -3.20
N PRO A 113 1.99 -19.54 -3.02
CA PRO A 113 3.16 -20.00 -2.26
C PRO A 113 4.50 -19.54 -2.84
N MET A 114 4.62 -19.46 -4.15
CA MET A 114 5.86 -19.08 -4.86
C MET A 114 5.81 -17.68 -5.47
N HIS A 115 4.69 -16.97 -5.37
CA HIS A 115 4.52 -15.64 -5.94
C HIS A 115 4.75 -14.55 -4.90
N PRO A 116 5.20 -13.34 -5.31
CA PRO A 116 5.33 -12.19 -4.40
C PRO A 116 4.07 -11.86 -3.60
N TYR A 117 2.87 -12.14 -4.10
CA TYR A 117 1.62 -11.95 -3.35
C TYR A 117 1.52 -12.81 -2.08
N GLY A 118 2.19 -13.96 -2.03
CA GLY A 118 2.28 -14.78 -0.83
C GLY A 118 3.26 -14.27 0.22
N ARG A 119 4.07 -13.23 -0.11
CA ARG A 119 5.01 -12.62 0.84
C ARG A 119 4.33 -11.56 1.70
N GLN A 120 4.88 -11.32 2.87
CA GLN A 120 4.39 -10.24 3.73
C GLN A 120 4.84 -8.88 3.21
N SER A 121 3.93 -8.06 2.75
CA SER A 121 4.22 -6.69 2.27
C SER A 121 4.75 -5.77 3.38
N ASP A 122 4.44 -6.05 4.65
CA ASP A 122 5.03 -5.33 5.79
C ASP A 122 6.48 -5.74 6.08
N GLY A 123 6.94 -6.83 5.46
CA GLY A 123 8.23 -7.43 5.71
C GLY A 123 8.25 -8.38 6.92
N TYR A 124 9.44 -8.85 7.21
CA TYR A 124 9.79 -9.66 8.38
C TYR A 124 10.77 -8.88 9.25
N ILE A 125 10.87 -9.20 10.53
CA ILE A 125 11.81 -8.51 11.43
C ILE A 125 13.24 -8.59 10.88
N VAL A 126 13.63 -9.75 10.34
CA VAL A 126 14.96 -9.96 9.73
C VAL A 126 15.15 -9.08 8.50
N SER A 127 14.18 -9.06 7.57
CA SER A 127 14.27 -8.24 6.36
C SER A 127 14.28 -6.75 6.67
N ILE A 128 13.44 -6.27 7.60
CA ILE A 128 13.43 -4.87 8.04
C ILE A 128 14.79 -4.46 8.67
N LYS A 129 15.39 -5.33 9.47
CA LYS A 129 16.71 -5.08 10.05
C LYS A 129 17.82 -5.01 9.00
N SER A 130 17.71 -5.77 7.91
CA SER A 130 18.72 -5.84 6.85
C SER A 130 18.65 -4.70 5.82
N ILE A 131 17.56 -3.91 5.80
CA ILE A 131 17.40 -2.79 4.86
C ILE A 131 18.42 -1.70 5.17
N THR A 132 19.21 -1.31 4.17
CA THR A 132 20.25 -0.28 4.26
C THR A 132 19.80 1.03 3.61
N PRO A 133 20.46 2.17 3.89
CA PRO A 133 20.23 3.42 3.17
C PRO A 133 20.45 3.29 1.65
N HIS A 134 21.35 2.40 1.24
CA HIS A 134 21.58 2.10 -0.18
C HIS A 134 20.37 1.42 -0.82
N ASP A 135 19.76 0.44 -0.14
CA ASP A 135 18.55 -0.24 -0.61
C ASP A 135 17.40 0.75 -0.82
N LEU A 136 17.21 1.69 0.11
CA LEU A 136 16.19 2.75 0.03
C LEU A 136 16.40 3.64 -1.20
N ARG A 137 17.61 4.14 -1.42
CA ARG A 137 17.96 4.96 -2.58
C ARG A 137 17.79 4.19 -3.89
N LYS A 138 18.25 2.95 -3.93
CA LYS A 138 18.12 2.05 -5.09
C LYS A 138 16.66 1.79 -5.42
N PHE A 139 15.80 1.58 -4.42
CA PHE A 139 14.36 1.41 -4.63
C PHE A 139 13.75 2.66 -5.28
N ILE A 140 14.02 3.85 -4.74
CA ILE A 140 13.51 5.12 -5.27
C ILE A 140 13.97 5.32 -6.71
N ALA A 141 15.27 5.19 -7.00
CA ALA A 141 15.81 5.35 -8.34
C ALA A 141 15.23 4.37 -9.37
N LYS A 142 14.85 3.16 -8.90
CA LYS A 142 14.34 2.09 -9.76
C LYS A 142 12.83 2.17 -10.01
N HIS A 143 12.07 2.75 -9.09
CA HIS A 143 10.60 2.69 -9.12
C HIS A 143 9.92 4.03 -9.32
N PHE A 144 10.59 5.14 -9.00
CA PHE A 144 10.03 6.48 -9.22
C PHE A 144 10.40 6.95 -10.62
N LEU A 145 9.61 6.49 -11.59
CA LEU A 145 9.88 6.68 -13.01
C LEU A 145 8.77 7.51 -13.64
N LYS A 146 9.15 8.46 -14.49
CA LYS A 146 8.20 9.35 -15.19
C LYS A 146 7.20 8.58 -16.05
N ASN A 147 7.65 7.55 -16.74
CA ASN A 147 6.82 6.76 -17.67
C ASN A 147 5.95 5.66 -17.01
N SER A 148 6.06 5.48 -15.70
CA SER A 148 5.19 4.60 -14.92
C SER A 148 4.26 5.36 -13.97
N LEU A 149 4.24 6.70 -14.09
CA LEU A 149 3.47 7.57 -13.23
C LEU A 149 2.08 7.83 -13.83
N ALA A 150 1.04 7.63 -13.04
CA ALA A 150 -0.31 8.14 -13.31
C ALA A 150 -0.65 9.21 -12.27
N VAL A 151 -1.13 10.36 -12.72
CA VAL A 151 -1.49 11.47 -11.85
C VAL A 151 -2.96 11.84 -12.09
N SER A 152 -3.73 11.92 -11.02
CA SER A 152 -5.10 12.42 -11.03
C SER A 152 -5.16 13.66 -10.12
N VAL A 153 -5.77 14.72 -10.61
CA VAL A 153 -5.87 15.98 -9.87
C VAL A 153 -7.31 16.46 -9.89
N VAL A 154 -7.79 16.87 -8.73
CA VAL A 154 -9.11 17.50 -8.55
C VAL A 154 -8.92 18.75 -7.71
N GLY A 155 -9.44 19.89 -8.17
CA GLY A 155 -9.35 21.17 -7.45
C GLY A 155 -9.39 22.37 -8.38
N ASP A 156 -9.14 23.54 -7.77
CA ASP A 156 -9.09 24.84 -8.43
C ASP A 156 -7.74 25.02 -9.15
N ILE A 157 -7.61 24.39 -10.30
CA ILE A 157 -6.42 24.48 -11.17
C ILE A 157 -6.83 24.20 -12.62
N THR A 158 -6.37 25.03 -13.53
CA THR A 158 -6.59 24.81 -14.95
C THR A 158 -5.64 23.75 -15.51
N ALA A 159 -6.03 23.12 -16.64
CA ALA A 159 -5.18 22.13 -17.30
C ALA A 159 -3.80 22.69 -17.69
N LYS A 160 -3.74 23.97 -18.11
CA LYS A 160 -2.50 24.65 -18.49
C LYS A 160 -1.57 24.86 -17.27
N GLU A 161 -2.10 25.33 -16.17
CA GLU A 161 -1.34 25.48 -14.90
C GLU A 161 -0.88 24.13 -14.37
N LEU A 162 -1.75 23.13 -14.45
CA LEU A 162 -1.44 21.77 -14.02
C LEU A 162 -0.28 21.19 -14.82
N ALA A 163 -0.28 21.32 -16.15
CA ALA A 163 0.81 20.82 -17.00
C ALA A 163 2.18 21.36 -16.56
N VAL A 164 2.29 22.68 -16.37
CA VAL A 164 3.51 23.34 -15.89
C VAL A 164 3.91 22.85 -14.50
N THR A 165 2.93 22.66 -13.62
CA THR A 165 3.15 22.19 -12.25
C THR A 165 3.65 20.73 -12.25
N LEU A 166 3.05 19.86 -13.04
CA LEU A 166 3.47 18.46 -13.17
C LEU A 166 4.89 18.33 -13.73
N ASP A 167 5.24 19.13 -14.74
CA ASP A 167 6.60 19.16 -15.27
C ASP A 167 7.63 19.62 -14.23
N ARG A 168 7.28 20.60 -13.42
CA ARG A 168 8.13 21.06 -12.31
C ARG A 168 8.34 20.00 -11.24
N VAL A 169 7.29 19.25 -10.89
CA VAL A 169 7.32 18.24 -9.83
C VAL A 169 7.98 16.95 -10.33
N PHE A 170 7.52 16.44 -11.46
CA PHE A 170 7.85 15.10 -11.94
C PHE A 170 8.81 15.08 -13.14
N GLY A 171 9.00 16.21 -13.83
CA GLY A 171 9.82 16.28 -15.04
C GLY A 171 11.27 15.83 -14.84
N GLY A 172 11.82 15.97 -13.64
CA GLY A 172 13.16 15.50 -13.29
C GLY A 172 13.24 14.04 -12.83
N LEU A 173 12.16 13.28 -12.86
CA LEU A 173 12.23 11.84 -12.60
C LEU A 173 12.83 11.11 -13.80
N PRO A 174 13.59 10.02 -13.57
CA PRO A 174 14.16 9.23 -14.64
C PRO A 174 13.07 8.54 -15.48
N VAL A 175 13.43 8.21 -16.71
CA VAL A 175 12.64 7.38 -17.63
C VAL A 175 13.32 6.01 -17.73
N SER A 176 12.55 4.92 -17.61
CA SER A 176 13.08 3.57 -17.84
C SER A 176 12.62 3.02 -19.17
N ALA A 177 13.52 2.35 -19.88
CA ALA A 177 13.19 1.59 -21.08
C ALA A 177 12.51 0.24 -20.77
N GLN A 178 12.61 -0.25 -19.54
CA GLN A 178 12.04 -1.54 -19.14
C GLN A 178 10.70 -1.38 -18.44
N GLN A 179 9.64 -1.76 -19.13
CA GLN A 179 8.34 -2.01 -18.49
C GLN A 179 8.43 -3.34 -17.72
N ARG A 180 8.15 -3.29 -16.42
CA ARG A 180 8.09 -4.52 -15.60
C ARG A 180 6.71 -5.08 -15.67
N TYR A 181 6.63 -6.27 -16.22
CA TYR A 181 5.40 -7.05 -16.23
C TYR A 181 5.42 -8.05 -15.08
N LEU A 182 4.34 -8.10 -14.32
CA LEU A 182 4.07 -9.18 -13.38
C LEU A 182 3.39 -10.31 -14.16
N PRO A 183 3.95 -11.52 -14.16
CA PRO A 183 3.27 -12.62 -14.81
C PRO A 183 1.92 -12.87 -14.13
N ASP A 184 0.94 -13.22 -14.95
CA ASP A 184 -0.35 -13.66 -14.45
C ASP A 184 -0.18 -14.94 -13.63
N ILE A 185 -0.85 -14.99 -12.50
CA ILE A 185 -0.85 -16.17 -11.64
C ILE A 185 -2.29 -16.56 -11.30
N SER A 186 -2.56 -17.86 -11.36
CA SER A 186 -3.79 -18.42 -10.82
C SER A 186 -3.57 -18.85 -9.37
N PRO A 187 -4.53 -18.59 -8.48
CA PRO A 187 -4.47 -19.09 -7.12
C PRO A 187 -4.32 -20.59 -7.07
N SER A 188 -3.50 -21.11 -6.17
CA SER A 188 -3.33 -22.53 -5.90
C SER A 188 -4.05 -22.95 -4.61
N GLY A 189 -4.00 -24.24 -4.26
CA GLY A 189 -4.48 -24.71 -2.96
C GLY A 189 -5.99 -24.97 -2.87
N ALA A 190 -6.66 -25.16 -4.02
CA ALA A 190 -8.05 -25.62 -4.03
C ALA A 190 -8.25 -26.87 -3.16
N GLY A 191 -9.31 -26.88 -2.34
CA GLY A 191 -9.63 -27.96 -1.40
C GLY A 191 -8.75 -28.04 -0.14
N LYS A 192 -7.75 -27.17 0.03
CA LYS A 192 -6.93 -27.14 1.24
C LYS A 192 -7.64 -26.42 2.37
N ILE A 193 -7.60 -27.04 3.55
CA ILE A 193 -8.06 -26.46 4.81
C ILE A 193 -6.84 -26.26 5.70
N ASN A 194 -6.60 -25.02 6.12
CA ASN A 194 -5.54 -24.68 7.07
C ASN A 194 -6.17 -24.22 8.38
N VAL A 195 -5.83 -24.87 9.48
CA VAL A 195 -6.29 -24.52 10.82
C VAL A 195 -5.11 -24.03 11.63
N VAL A 196 -5.22 -22.79 12.15
CA VAL A 196 -4.26 -22.23 13.10
C VAL A 196 -4.92 -22.15 14.46
N GLN A 197 -4.47 -22.97 15.40
CA GLN A 197 -5.00 -22.96 16.76
C GLN A 197 -4.51 -21.72 17.53
N MET A 198 -5.45 -20.97 18.08
CA MET A 198 -5.20 -19.83 18.94
C MET A 198 -6.19 -19.81 20.13
N LYS A 199 -5.74 -19.32 21.29
CA LYS A 199 -6.62 -19.13 22.46
C LYS A 199 -7.36 -17.80 22.31
N ILE A 200 -8.41 -17.79 21.49
CA ILE A 200 -9.28 -16.63 21.23
C ILE A 200 -10.74 -17.04 21.38
N PRO A 201 -11.63 -16.11 21.82
CA PRO A 201 -13.03 -16.44 22.08
C PRO A 201 -13.87 -16.71 20.83
N GLN A 202 -13.42 -16.20 19.67
CA GLN A 202 -14.14 -16.35 18.39
C GLN A 202 -13.20 -16.83 17.29
N SER A 203 -13.67 -17.75 16.46
CA SER A 203 -12.94 -18.21 15.30
C SER A 203 -13.08 -17.22 14.15
N LEU A 204 -11.98 -16.98 13.44
CA LEU A 204 -11.95 -16.23 12.18
C LEU A 204 -11.86 -17.21 11.02
N VAL A 205 -12.67 -17.03 10.00
CA VAL A 205 -12.73 -17.91 8.83
C VAL A 205 -12.54 -17.08 7.57
N MET A 206 -11.66 -17.52 6.70
CA MET A 206 -11.47 -16.97 5.36
C MET A 206 -11.53 -18.10 4.34
N PHE A 207 -12.33 -17.93 3.32
CA PHE A 207 -12.42 -18.87 2.20
C PHE A 207 -12.61 -18.11 0.90
N GLY A 208 -12.40 -18.75 -0.22
CA GLY A 208 -12.57 -18.11 -1.52
C GLY A 208 -12.58 -19.12 -2.65
N VAL A 209 -13.05 -18.65 -3.77
CA VAL A 209 -13.05 -19.34 -5.05
C VAL A 209 -12.28 -18.53 -6.09
N PRO A 210 -11.81 -19.12 -7.20
CA PRO A 210 -11.23 -18.35 -8.28
C PRO A 210 -12.20 -17.29 -8.78
N GLY A 211 -11.72 -16.04 -8.84
CA GLY A 211 -12.45 -14.91 -9.39
C GLY A 211 -12.02 -14.59 -10.81
N ILE A 212 -12.64 -13.56 -11.39
CA ILE A 212 -12.32 -13.05 -12.72
C ILE A 212 -11.52 -11.75 -12.63
N LYS A 213 -10.76 -11.44 -13.69
CA LYS A 213 -9.96 -10.22 -13.74
C LYS A 213 -10.84 -9.00 -14.01
N ARG A 214 -10.43 -7.83 -13.55
CA ARG A 214 -11.16 -6.57 -13.80
C ARG A 214 -11.37 -6.23 -15.29
N LYS A 215 -10.55 -6.78 -16.19
CA LYS A 215 -10.67 -6.58 -17.64
C LYS A 215 -11.59 -7.61 -18.31
N ASP A 216 -12.10 -8.57 -17.55
CA ASP A 216 -13.04 -9.56 -18.04
C ASP A 216 -14.37 -8.90 -18.42
N PRO A 217 -15.01 -9.27 -19.55
CA PRO A 217 -16.32 -8.75 -19.94
C PRO A 217 -17.39 -8.94 -18.87
N ASP A 218 -17.34 -10.04 -18.12
CA ASP A 218 -18.31 -10.39 -17.09
C ASP A 218 -17.99 -9.77 -15.71
N TRP A 219 -16.95 -8.91 -15.64
CA TRP A 219 -16.52 -8.33 -14.36
C TRP A 219 -17.64 -7.56 -13.65
N TYR A 220 -18.45 -6.77 -14.38
CA TYR A 220 -19.55 -6.02 -13.77
C TYR A 220 -20.65 -6.93 -13.24
N ALA A 221 -20.97 -8.01 -13.94
CA ALA A 221 -21.93 -9.01 -13.47
C ALA A 221 -21.42 -9.68 -12.19
N SER A 222 -20.15 -10.07 -12.16
CA SER A 222 -19.51 -10.63 -10.98
C SER A 222 -19.47 -9.65 -9.80
N PHE A 223 -19.22 -8.37 -10.06
CA PHE A 223 -19.24 -7.33 -9.04
C PHE A 223 -20.65 -7.19 -8.42
N VAL A 224 -21.69 -7.08 -9.24
CA VAL A 224 -23.08 -6.98 -8.77
C VAL A 224 -23.48 -8.25 -7.99
N MET A 225 -23.11 -9.43 -8.47
CA MET A 225 -23.34 -10.69 -7.77
C MET A 225 -22.67 -10.68 -6.39
N ASN A 226 -21.42 -10.22 -6.29
CA ASN A 226 -20.68 -10.12 -5.03
C ASN A 226 -21.35 -9.14 -4.06
N GLU A 227 -21.84 -7.98 -4.53
CA GLU A 227 -22.57 -7.01 -3.72
C GLU A 227 -23.86 -7.61 -3.14
N ILE A 228 -24.63 -8.36 -3.95
CA ILE A 228 -25.84 -9.05 -3.48
C ILE A 228 -25.50 -10.14 -2.46
N LEU A 229 -24.41 -10.88 -2.68
CA LEU A 229 -24.00 -11.98 -1.83
C LEU A 229 -23.52 -11.49 -0.45
N ALA A 230 -22.53 -10.61 -0.40
CA ALA A 230 -21.92 -10.17 0.86
C ALA A 230 -21.09 -8.87 0.74
N GLY A 231 -21.13 -8.14 -0.37
CA GLY A 231 -20.35 -6.92 -0.58
C GLY A 231 -20.94 -5.68 0.10
N GLY A 232 -22.23 -5.60 0.23
CA GLY A 232 -22.98 -4.38 0.52
C GLY A 232 -23.68 -4.32 1.88
N GLY A 233 -22.99 -4.26 3.00
CA GLY A 233 -23.60 -3.90 4.28
C GLY A 233 -24.55 -4.95 4.87
N LEU A 234 -25.47 -4.51 5.73
CA LEU A 234 -26.31 -5.38 6.56
C LEU A 234 -27.41 -6.16 5.80
N SER A 235 -27.76 -5.71 4.61
CA SER A 235 -28.84 -6.30 3.80
C SER A 235 -28.35 -7.35 2.79
N SER A 236 -27.09 -7.72 2.81
CA SER A 236 -26.56 -8.77 1.93
C SER A 236 -27.02 -10.18 2.36
N ARG A 237 -27.11 -11.09 1.38
CA ARG A 237 -27.63 -12.45 1.64
C ARG A 237 -26.86 -13.20 2.73
N LEU A 238 -25.54 -13.13 2.75
CA LEU A 238 -24.75 -13.80 3.78
C LEU A 238 -24.92 -13.15 5.15
N MET A 239 -25.09 -11.82 5.23
CA MET A 239 -25.41 -11.16 6.50
C MET A 239 -26.76 -11.62 7.03
N GLU A 240 -27.79 -11.67 6.20
CA GLU A 240 -29.11 -12.16 6.58
C GLU A 240 -29.07 -13.62 7.05
N GLU A 241 -28.48 -14.52 6.27
CA GLU A 241 -28.47 -15.94 6.59
C GLU A 241 -27.58 -16.32 7.77
N VAL A 242 -26.37 -15.76 7.84
CA VAL A 242 -25.36 -16.19 8.82
C VAL A 242 -25.46 -15.41 10.13
N ARG A 243 -25.66 -14.09 10.03
CA ARG A 243 -25.76 -13.22 11.21
C ARG A 243 -27.17 -13.15 11.76
N GLU A 244 -28.15 -12.71 10.94
CA GLU A 244 -29.50 -12.39 11.44
C GLU A 244 -30.28 -13.69 11.80
N LYS A 245 -30.33 -14.65 10.87
CA LYS A 245 -31.11 -15.87 11.07
C LYS A 245 -30.44 -16.89 11.99
N LYS A 246 -29.11 -17.03 11.90
CA LYS A 246 -28.40 -18.08 12.65
C LYS A 246 -27.53 -17.59 13.80
N GLY A 247 -27.25 -16.29 13.89
CA GLY A 247 -26.42 -15.71 14.95
C GLY A 247 -25.00 -16.25 15.02
N LEU A 248 -24.46 -16.81 13.91
CA LEU A 248 -23.17 -17.49 13.90
C LEU A 248 -21.97 -16.56 13.77
N ALA A 249 -22.18 -15.35 13.26
CA ALA A 249 -21.10 -14.38 13.08
C ALA A 249 -21.60 -12.97 13.37
N TYR A 250 -20.72 -12.11 13.88
CA TYR A 250 -21.01 -10.67 14.01
C TYR A 250 -20.94 -9.95 12.65
N SER A 251 -20.03 -10.35 11.79
CA SER A 251 -19.91 -9.84 10.42
C SER A 251 -19.51 -10.95 9.45
N VAL A 252 -20.04 -10.85 8.25
CA VAL A 252 -19.69 -11.69 7.11
C VAL A 252 -19.67 -10.80 5.86
N TYR A 253 -18.60 -10.83 5.08
CA TYR A 253 -18.46 -9.99 3.90
C TYR A 253 -17.59 -10.67 2.85
N SER A 254 -17.73 -10.22 1.59
CA SER A 254 -16.89 -10.65 0.46
C SER A 254 -16.38 -9.44 -0.32
N TYR A 255 -15.28 -9.60 -1.04
CA TYR A 255 -14.66 -8.55 -1.87
C TYR A 255 -13.93 -9.15 -3.06
#